data_f3bb420327e777546045330f5556d8f4
#
_entry.id   f3bb420327e777546045330f5556d8f4
#
_cell.length_a   1.000
_cell.length_b   1.000
_cell.length_c   1.000
_cell.angle_alpha   90.00
_cell.angle_beta   90.00
_cell.angle_gamma   90.00
#
_symmetry.space_group_name_H-M   'P 1'
#
loop_
_entity.id
_entity.type
_entity.pdbx_description
1 polymer ?
#
loop_
_entity_poly.entity_id
_entity_poly.type
_entity_poly.pdbx_seq_one_letter_code
_entity_poly.pdbx_strand_id
1 'polypeptide(L)'
;MPKNLFKIAKEKKIKYFLISFVDLFGVLRSKLVPTRAIKEMQESGAGFAGFAAWLDMSPADSDMFGIPDPDSLIQLPWNKEVGWLASDLWMNGKPVEASPRVMLKNQIKKLEKKGLTMKSGVECEYFLISPDGNSIADPRDTQSKPCYDQSALMRRYDLIKEICDCMIEMGWGPYQNDHEDANGQFEMNWDCLLYTSPSPRD
;
A
#
# COMPACT_ATOMS: atom_id res chain seq x y z
N MET A 1 14.32 20.39 -2.63
CA MET A 1 15.11 19.41 -3.38
C MET A 1 14.51 18.04 -3.17
N PRO A 2 14.40 17.17 -4.18
CA PRO A 2 13.88 15.83 -3.97
C PRO A 2 14.72 15.07 -2.92
N LYS A 3 14.06 14.25 -2.10
CA LYS A 3 14.73 13.45 -1.08
C LYS A 3 15.74 12.50 -1.73
N ASN A 4 16.95 12.42 -1.19
CA ASN A 4 18.00 11.52 -1.67
C ASN A 4 17.86 10.15 -0.98
N LEU A 5 17.28 9.18 -1.68
CA LEU A 5 17.02 7.84 -1.15
C LEU A 5 18.28 7.11 -0.69
N PHE A 6 19.42 7.30 -1.38
CA PHE A 6 20.69 6.67 -0.98
C PHE A 6 21.22 7.21 0.35
N LYS A 7 21.08 8.54 0.59
CA LYS A 7 21.47 9.13 1.88
C LYS A 7 20.57 8.62 3.00
N ILE A 8 19.25 8.63 2.78
CA ILE A 8 18.27 8.11 3.72
C ILE A 8 18.51 6.63 4.04
N ALA A 9 18.83 5.83 3.02
CA ALA A 9 19.13 4.41 3.23
C ALA A 9 20.33 4.19 4.14
N LYS A 10 21.40 4.99 4.00
CA LYS A 10 22.55 4.92 4.90
C LYS A 10 22.21 5.29 6.34
N GLU A 11 21.45 6.36 6.53
CA GLU A 11 21.03 6.83 7.84
C GLU A 11 20.11 5.81 8.56
N LYS A 12 19.17 5.25 7.80
CA LYS A 12 18.18 4.28 8.31
C LYS A 12 18.63 2.81 8.22
N LYS A 13 19.83 2.54 7.70
CA LYS A 13 20.38 1.18 7.49
C LYS A 13 19.51 0.30 6.56
N ILE A 14 18.82 0.91 5.61
CA ILE A 14 18.05 0.19 4.58
C ILE A 14 19.05 -0.44 3.60
N LYS A 15 18.92 -1.74 3.37
CA LYS A 15 19.75 -2.52 2.45
C LYS A 15 19.10 -2.73 1.09
N TYR A 16 17.76 -2.79 1.07
CA TYR A 16 16.96 -3.06 -0.12
C TYR A 16 15.76 -2.15 -0.20
N PHE A 17 15.31 -1.89 -1.42
CA PHE A 17 14.07 -1.16 -1.68
C PHE A 17 13.12 -2.02 -2.51
N LEU A 18 11.85 -2.05 -2.12
CA LEU A 18 10.75 -2.48 -2.96
C LEU A 18 10.26 -1.29 -3.77
N ILE A 19 10.50 -1.27 -5.07
CA ILE A 19 9.95 -0.27 -5.98
C ILE A 19 8.65 -0.84 -6.53
N SER A 20 7.51 -0.27 -6.13
CA SER A 20 6.22 -0.89 -6.25
C SER A 20 5.21 -0.04 -7.02
N PHE A 21 4.32 -0.71 -7.74
CA PHE A 21 3.13 -0.10 -8.35
C PHE A 21 1.94 -1.05 -8.24
N VAL A 22 0.75 -0.54 -8.48
CA VAL A 22 -0.48 -1.34 -8.48
C VAL A 22 -0.94 -1.55 -9.93
N ASP A 23 -1.29 -2.78 -10.29
CA ASP A 23 -1.86 -3.11 -11.60
C ASP A 23 -3.38 -2.82 -11.67
N LEU A 24 -4.03 -3.10 -12.82
CA LEU A 24 -5.44 -2.83 -13.03
C LEU A 24 -6.40 -3.69 -12.17
N PHE A 25 -5.91 -4.76 -11.56
CA PHE A 25 -6.68 -5.64 -10.67
C PHE A 25 -6.38 -5.38 -9.18
N GLY A 26 -5.65 -4.32 -8.85
CA GLY A 26 -5.29 -3.98 -7.48
C GLY A 26 -4.11 -4.79 -6.92
N VAL A 27 -3.44 -5.60 -7.73
CA VAL A 27 -2.29 -6.38 -7.26
C VAL A 27 -1.05 -5.49 -7.17
N LEU A 28 -0.40 -5.52 -6.01
CA LEU A 28 0.86 -4.82 -5.78
C LEU A 28 2.01 -5.58 -6.47
N ARG A 29 2.62 -4.93 -7.46
CA ARG A 29 3.77 -5.42 -8.20
C ARG A 29 5.03 -4.70 -7.73
N SER A 30 6.15 -5.41 -7.63
CA SER A 30 7.39 -4.76 -7.24
C SER A 30 8.65 -5.45 -7.74
N LYS A 31 9.76 -4.69 -7.72
CA LYS A 31 11.12 -5.23 -7.81
C LYS A 31 11.89 -4.90 -6.54
N LEU A 32 12.66 -5.86 -6.06
CA LEU A 32 13.59 -5.68 -4.95
C LEU A 32 14.93 -5.16 -5.50
N VAL A 33 15.32 -3.97 -5.06
CA VAL A 33 16.51 -3.26 -5.54
C VAL A 33 17.49 -3.06 -4.39
N PRO A 34 18.76 -3.51 -4.49
CA PRO A 34 19.76 -3.24 -3.46
C PRO A 34 20.10 -1.74 -3.40
N THR A 35 20.37 -1.22 -2.21
CA THR A 35 20.63 0.21 -1.97
C THR A 35 21.73 0.79 -2.88
N ARG A 36 22.72 -0.01 -3.30
CA ARG A 36 23.77 0.44 -4.22
C ARG A 36 23.22 0.94 -5.56
N ALA A 37 22.09 0.40 -6.03
CA ALA A 37 21.47 0.74 -7.31
C ALA A 37 20.38 1.82 -7.19
N ILE A 38 20.01 2.24 -5.96
CA ILE A 38 18.84 3.12 -5.76
C ILE A 38 18.99 4.50 -6.41
N LYS A 39 20.23 5.01 -6.57
CA LYS A 39 20.45 6.29 -7.26
C LYS A 39 20.00 6.21 -8.72
N GLU A 40 20.44 5.17 -9.42
CA GLU A 40 20.06 4.92 -10.82
C GLU A 40 18.55 4.70 -10.93
N MET A 41 17.97 3.91 -10.02
CA MET A 41 16.52 3.68 -10.01
C MET A 41 15.71 4.96 -9.72
N GLN A 42 16.24 5.87 -8.92
CA GLN A 42 15.60 7.16 -8.65
C GLN A 42 15.59 8.07 -9.88
N GLU A 43 16.60 7.96 -10.75
CA GLU A 43 16.76 8.76 -11.95
C GLU A 43 16.04 8.13 -13.16
N SER A 44 16.23 6.84 -13.36
CA SER A 44 15.82 6.12 -14.59
C SER A 44 14.65 5.16 -14.37
N GLY A 45 14.34 4.83 -13.12
CA GLY A 45 13.30 3.87 -12.76
C GLY A 45 13.74 2.42 -12.80
N ALA A 46 12.91 1.55 -12.22
CA ALA A 46 13.04 0.10 -12.33
C ALA A 46 12.20 -0.39 -13.52
N GLY A 47 12.81 -1.17 -14.43
CA GLY A 47 12.17 -1.66 -15.64
C GLY A 47 11.18 -2.79 -15.36
N PHE A 48 10.02 -2.77 -16.02
CA PHE A 48 8.97 -3.79 -15.95
C PHE A 48 8.38 -4.05 -17.34
N ALA A 49 8.09 -5.31 -17.65
CA ALA A 49 7.33 -5.68 -18.84
C ALA A 49 5.83 -5.47 -18.56
N GLY A 50 5.20 -4.52 -19.25
CA GLY A 50 3.82 -4.13 -19.00
C GLY A 50 2.81 -5.25 -19.22
N PHE A 51 3.02 -6.07 -20.23
CA PHE A 51 2.14 -7.22 -20.53
C PHE A 51 2.13 -8.28 -19.42
N ALA A 52 3.22 -8.38 -18.64
CA ALA A 52 3.33 -9.33 -17.53
C ALA A 52 2.68 -8.84 -16.24
N ALA A 53 2.18 -7.60 -16.22
CA ALA A 53 1.69 -6.92 -15.02
C ALA A 53 0.26 -6.38 -15.17
N TRP A 54 -0.56 -6.97 -16.02
CA TRP A 54 -1.97 -6.60 -16.21
C TRP A 54 -2.21 -5.09 -16.37
N LEU A 55 -1.52 -4.46 -17.33
CA LEU A 55 -1.68 -3.04 -17.65
C LEU A 55 -2.23 -2.81 -19.07
N ASP A 56 -2.99 -3.78 -19.58
CA ASP A 56 -3.58 -3.76 -20.92
C ASP A 56 -2.54 -3.52 -22.02
N MET A 57 -1.41 -4.24 -21.90
CA MET A 57 -0.28 -4.19 -22.83
C MET A 57 -0.01 -5.55 -23.43
N SER A 58 0.62 -5.55 -24.60
CA SER A 58 1.06 -6.74 -25.33
C SER A 58 2.58 -6.92 -25.28
N PRO A 59 3.14 -8.08 -25.63
CA PRO A 59 4.59 -8.26 -25.75
C PRO A 59 5.28 -7.37 -26.80
N ALA A 60 4.51 -6.71 -27.68
CA ALA A 60 5.03 -5.76 -28.67
C ALA A 60 5.23 -4.35 -28.08
N ASP A 61 4.65 -4.09 -26.92
CA ASP A 61 4.81 -2.79 -26.24
C ASP A 61 6.20 -2.69 -25.56
N SER A 62 6.71 -1.48 -25.48
CA SER A 62 7.99 -1.20 -24.81
C SER A 62 7.91 -1.49 -23.30
N ASP A 63 9.05 -1.77 -22.68
CA ASP A 63 9.15 -1.85 -21.23
C ASP A 63 8.75 -0.52 -20.57
N MET A 64 8.15 -0.65 -19.42
CA MET A 64 7.85 0.48 -18.52
C MET A 64 8.94 0.66 -17.47
N PHE A 65 9.02 1.87 -16.94
CA PHE A 65 9.94 2.21 -15.86
C PHE A 65 9.15 2.76 -14.66
N GLY A 66 9.26 2.09 -13.53
CA GLY A 66 8.72 2.56 -12.25
C GLY A 66 9.66 3.58 -11.62
N ILE A 67 9.34 4.87 -11.73
CA ILE A 67 10.09 5.94 -11.08
C ILE A 67 9.63 6.03 -9.62
N PRO A 68 10.49 5.71 -8.65
CA PRO A 68 10.08 5.73 -7.25
C PRO A 68 9.78 7.15 -6.78
N ASP A 69 8.70 7.28 -6.02
CA ASP A 69 8.34 8.52 -5.33
C ASP A 69 9.05 8.57 -3.97
N PRO A 70 10.05 9.44 -3.77
CA PRO A 70 10.80 9.47 -2.52
C PRO A 70 9.97 9.91 -1.30
N ASP A 71 8.83 10.57 -1.53
CA ASP A 71 7.94 11.00 -0.46
C ASP A 71 7.06 9.85 0.07
N SER A 72 6.95 8.76 -0.69
CA SER A 72 6.24 7.55 -0.30
C SER A 72 7.07 6.55 0.50
N LEU A 73 8.33 6.87 0.82
CA LEU A 73 9.23 5.93 1.49
C LEU A 73 8.70 5.52 2.86
N ILE A 74 8.49 4.22 3.01
CA ILE A 74 8.19 3.55 4.28
C ILE A 74 9.32 2.55 4.56
N GLN A 75 9.98 2.65 5.73
CA GLN A 75 10.83 1.58 6.23
C GLN A 75 9.93 0.55 6.92
N LEU A 76 9.98 -0.71 6.47
CA LEU A 76 9.07 -1.74 6.99
C LEU A 76 9.30 -2.00 8.48
N PRO A 77 8.28 -1.87 9.35
CA PRO A 77 8.43 -2.10 10.79
C PRO A 77 8.92 -3.50 11.12
N TRP A 78 8.43 -4.50 10.43
CA TRP A 78 8.77 -5.91 10.62
C TRP A 78 10.07 -6.34 9.91
N ASN A 79 10.63 -5.49 9.04
CA ASN A 79 11.92 -5.73 8.39
C ASN A 79 12.64 -4.41 8.08
N LYS A 80 13.38 -3.91 9.08
CA LYS A 80 14.06 -2.62 9.01
C LYS A 80 15.13 -2.51 7.90
N GLU A 81 15.53 -3.62 7.30
CA GLU A 81 16.48 -3.60 6.18
C GLU A 81 15.80 -3.25 4.85
N VAL A 82 14.48 -3.19 4.81
CA VAL A 82 13.69 -2.95 3.61
C VAL A 82 12.95 -1.62 3.68
N GLY A 83 13.11 -0.80 2.63
CA GLY A 83 12.30 0.38 2.35
C GLY A 83 11.30 0.07 1.24
N TRP A 84 10.04 0.42 1.43
CA TRP A 84 9.00 0.34 0.42
C TRP A 84 8.78 1.71 -0.23
N LEU A 85 8.59 1.74 -1.55
CA LEU A 85 8.38 2.93 -2.35
C LEU A 85 7.25 2.69 -3.36
N ALA A 86 6.28 3.60 -3.40
CA ALA A 86 5.36 3.68 -4.53
C ALA A 86 6.08 4.30 -5.73
N SER A 87 5.73 3.89 -6.94
CA SER A 87 6.32 4.44 -8.16
C SER A 87 5.25 4.87 -9.19
N ASP A 88 5.58 5.87 -9.95
CA ASP A 88 4.84 6.27 -11.14
C ASP A 88 5.42 5.55 -12.36
N LEU A 89 4.56 4.95 -13.18
CA LEU A 89 5.00 4.23 -14.37
C LEU A 89 5.19 5.17 -15.56
N TRP A 90 6.31 4.99 -16.25
CA TRP A 90 6.68 5.73 -17.46
C TRP A 90 7.02 4.78 -18.59
N MET A 91 6.65 5.15 -19.82
CA MET A 91 6.97 4.43 -21.03
C MET A 91 7.25 5.43 -22.15
N ASN A 92 8.32 5.23 -22.92
CA ASN A 92 8.72 6.13 -24.02
C ASN A 92 8.80 7.60 -23.59
N GLY A 93 9.32 7.89 -22.39
CA GLY A 93 9.47 9.23 -21.84
C GLY A 93 8.18 9.93 -21.41
N LYS A 94 7.07 9.21 -21.31
CA LYS A 94 5.75 9.72 -20.87
C LYS A 94 5.17 8.88 -19.75
N PRO A 95 4.37 9.47 -18.84
CA PRO A 95 3.62 8.70 -17.86
C PRO A 95 2.66 7.71 -18.53
N VAL A 96 2.55 6.52 -17.97
CA VAL A 96 1.57 5.51 -18.40
C VAL A 96 0.20 5.88 -17.82
N GLU A 97 -0.64 6.51 -18.62
CA GLU A 97 -1.93 7.05 -18.15
C GLU A 97 -2.92 5.96 -17.69
N ALA A 98 -2.79 4.75 -18.21
CA ALA A 98 -3.58 3.59 -17.77
C ALA A 98 -3.19 3.09 -16.37
N SER A 99 -2.02 3.49 -15.84
CA SER A 99 -1.60 3.12 -14.49
C SER A 99 -2.50 3.77 -13.43
N PRO A 100 -3.05 3.00 -12.47
CA PRO A 100 -3.98 3.53 -11.46
C PRO A 100 -3.43 4.74 -10.70
N ARG A 101 -2.16 4.70 -10.27
CA ARG A 101 -1.54 5.81 -9.55
C ARG A 101 -1.39 7.07 -10.41
N VAL A 102 -0.99 6.93 -11.67
CA VAL A 102 -0.88 8.06 -12.60
C VAL A 102 -2.24 8.65 -12.90
N MET A 103 -3.25 7.81 -13.12
CA MET A 103 -4.63 8.22 -13.32
C MET A 103 -5.15 9.01 -12.12
N LEU A 104 -4.97 8.51 -10.91
CA LEU A 104 -5.38 9.18 -9.67
C LEU A 104 -4.70 10.55 -9.54
N LYS A 105 -3.40 10.64 -9.71
CA LYS A 105 -2.66 11.92 -9.68
C LYS A 105 -3.19 12.91 -10.71
N ASN A 106 -3.56 12.44 -11.89
CA ASN A 106 -4.14 13.30 -12.94
C ASN A 106 -5.53 13.82 -12.54
N GLN A 107 -6.37 13.00 -11.88
CA GLN A 107 -7.67 13.47 -11.37
C GLN A 107 -7.50 14.47 -10.22
N ILE A 108 -6.59 14.22 -9.28
CA ILE A 108 -6.26 15.16 -8.19
C ILE A 108 -5.87 16.52 -8.78
N LYS A 109 -4.94 16.56 -9.75
CA LYS A 109 -4.54 17.80 -10.42
C LYS A 109 -5.71 18.53 -11.12
N LYS A 110 -6.68 17.79 -11.67
CA LYS A 110 -7.88 18.40 -12.27
C LYS A 110 -8.78 19.06 -11.22
N LEU A 111 -8.91 18.45 -10.03
CA LEU A 111 -9.67 19.01 -8.92
C LEU A 111 -8.98 20.25 -8.35
N GLU A 112 -7.67 20.19 -8.12
CA GLU A 112 -6.87 21.30 -7.63
C GLU A 112 -7.02 22.56 -8.51
N LYS A 113 -7.02 22.39 -9.85
CA LYS A 113 -7.27 23.48 -10.79
C LYS A 113 -8.64 24.16 -10.63
N LYS A 114 -9.59 23.49 -10.00
CA LYS A 114 -10.92 24.01 -9.67
C LYS A 114 -11.01 24.50 -8.22
N GLY A 115 -9.91 24.54 -7.48
CA GLY A 115 -9.89 24.90 -6.07
C GLY A 115 -10.51 23.85 -5.15
N LEU A 116 -10.63 22.60 -5.63
CA LEU A 116 -11.23 21.49 -4.88
C LEU A 116 -10.16 20.54 -4.38
N THR A 117 -10.32 20.02 -3.17
CA THR A 117 -9.53 18.94 -2.59
C THR A 117 -10.42 17.74 -2.34
N MET A 118 -10.04 16.58 -2.86
CA MET A 118 -10.72 15.33 -2.57
C MET A 118 -10.22 14.80 -1.22
N LYS A 119 -11.15 14.36 -0.38
CA LYS A 119 -10.88 13.58 0.82
C LYS A 119 -11.53 12.21 0.66
N SER A 120 -10.87 11.16 1.08
CA SER A 120 -11.40 9.80 1.07
C SER A 120 -10.92 9.06 2.32
N GLY A 121 -11.78 8.22 2.90
CA GLY A 121 -11.42 7.23 3.89
C GLY A 121 -11.29 5.86 3.20
N VAL A 122 -10.34 5.06 3.63
CA VAL A 122 -10.21 3.66 3.20
C VAL A 122 -10.46 2.79 4.42
N GLU A 123 -11.48 1.96 4.35
CA GLU A 123 -11.81 0.95 5.35
C GLU A 123 -11.22 -0.37 4.86
N CYS A 124 -10.25 -0.91 5.58
CA CYS A 124 -9.56 -2.11 5.15
C CYS A 124 -10.15 -3.33 5.87
N GLU A 125 -10.97 -4.07 5.16
CA GLU A 125 -11.51 -5.34 5.65
C GLU A 125 -10.63 -6.50 5.19
N TYR A 126 -10.45 -7.50 6.06
CA TYR A 126 -9.62 -8.66 5.78
C TYR A 126 -10.10 -9.91 6.50
N PHE A 127 -9.87 -11.07 5.90
CA PHE A 127 -10.12 -12.37 6.51
C PHE A 127 -8.86 -12.98 7.10
N LEU A 128 -8.96 -13.49 8.32
CA LEU A 128 -7.95 -14.37 8.89
C LEU A 128 -8.29 -15.81 8.53
N ILE A 129 -7.45 -16.40 7.70
CA ILE A 129 -7.62 -17.77 7.22
C ILE A 129 -6.59 -18.71 7.85
N SER A 130 -6.92 -20.01 7.88
CA SER A 130 -5.98 -21.05 8.28
C SER A 130 -4.78 -21.12 7.33
N PRO A 131 -3.61 -21.63 7.77
CA PRO A 131 -2.41 -21.70 6.94
C PRO A 131 -2.58 -22.49 5.63
N ASP A 132 -3.52 -23.44 5.58
CA ASP A 132 -3.85 -24.22 4.39
C ASP A 132 -4.85 -23.50 3.46
N GLY A 133 -5.38 -22.33 3.88
CA GLY A 133 -6.30 -21.52 3.10
C GLY A 133 -7.73 -22.06 3.00
N ASN A 134 -8.07 -23.16 3.68
CA ASN A 134 -9.35 -23.85 3.49
C ASN A 134 -10.45 -23.44 4.46
N SER A 135 -10.11 -22.70 5.52
CA SER A 135 -11.04 -22.26 6.55
C SER A 135 -10.63 -20.94 7.17
N ILE A 136 -11.51 -20.35 7.98
CA ILE A 136 -11.14 -19.23 8.84
C ILE A 136 -10.17 -19.69 9.93
N ALA A 137 -9.29 -18.80 10.38
CA ALA A 137 -8.24 -19.12 11.34
C ALA A 137 -8.74 -19.47 12.74
N ASP A 138 -9.93 -19.02 13.13
CA ASP A 138 -10.54 -19.36 14.42
C ASP A 138 -11.83 -20.18 14.25
N PRO A 139 -11.80 -21.51 14.43
CA PRO A 139 -12.99 -22.35 14.29
C PRO A 139 -14.07 -22.09 15.35
N ARG A 140 -13.77 -21.31 16.40
CA ARG A 140 -14.75 -20.90 17.43
C ARG A 140 -15.52 -19.64 17.06
N ASP A 141 -15.17 -19.00 15.96
CA ASP A 141 -15.87 -17.85 15.44
C ASP A 141 -17.09 -18.31 14.62
N THR A 142 -18.19 -18.53 15.31
CA THR A 142 -19.39 -19.21 14.78
C THR A 142 -20.69 -18.43 15.03
N GLN A 143 -20.58 -17.15 15.38
CA GLN A 143 -21.75 -16.31 15.63
C GLN A 143 -22.59 -16.15 14.35
N SER A 144 -23.91 -16.19 14.50
CA SER A 144 -24.83 -15.94 13.39
C SER A 144 -24.88 -14.47 12.96
N LYS A 145 -24.51 -13.56 13.87
CA LYS A 145 -24.30 -12.13 13.64
C LYS A 145 -22.99 -11.73 14.32
N PRO A 146 -21.87 -11.90 13.64
CA PRO A 146 -20.55 -11.79 14.26
C PRO A 146 -20.06 -10.34 14.42
N CYS A 147 -20.65 -9.38 13.76
CA CYS A 147 -20.22 -7.97 13.77
C CYS A 147 -20.10 -7.45 15.21
N TYR A 148 -18.95 -6.89 15.54
CA TYR A 148 -18.57 -6.38 16.86
C TYR A 148 -18.45 -7.43 17.97
N ASP A 149 -18.31 -8.72 17.64
CA ASP A 149 -18.09 -9.75 18.66
C ASP A 149 -16.76 -9.56 19.38
N GLN A 150 -16.84 -9.04 20.59
CA GLN A 150 -15.69 -8.81 21.46
C GLN A 150 -14.87 -10.09 21.71
N SER A 151 -15.52 -11.24 21.83
CA SER A 151 -14.83 -12.50 22.11
C SER A 151 -13.96 -12.94 20.93
N ALA A 152 -14.48 -12.83 19.71
CA ALA A 152 -13.72 -13.13 18.49
C ALA A 152 -12.55 -12.15 18.32
N LEU A 153 -12.79 -10.86 18.50
CA LEU A 153 -11.76 -9.82 18.46
C LEU A 153 -10.63 -10.12 19.46
N MET A 154 -10.97 -10.41 20.72
CA MET A 154 -9.97 -10.67 21.77
C MET A 154 -9.19 -11.97 21.56
N ARG A 155 -9.74 -12.96 20.89
CA ARG A 155 -8.98 -14.16 20.51
C ARG A 155 -7.92 -13.89 19.43
N ARG A 156 -7.99 -12.75 18.75
CA ARG A 156 -7.02 -12.29 17.73
C ARG A 156 -6.26 -11.04 18.15
N TYR A 157 -6.36 -10.65 19.42
CA TYR A 157 -5.77 -9.44 19.97
C TYR A 157 -4.28 -9.29 19.64
N ASP A 158 -3.48 -10.34 19.81
CA ASP A 158 -2.04 -10.25 19.58
C ASP A 158 -1.69 -9.86 18.14
N LEU A 159 -2.40 -10.46 17.16
CA LEU A 159 -2.21 -10.11 15.74
C LEU A 159 -2.66 -8.69 15.44
N ILE A 160 -3.87 -8.32 15.89
CA ILE A 160 -4.44 -6.99 15.65
C ILE A 160 -3.54 -5.93 16.28
N LYS A 161 -3.07 -6.17 17.52
CA LYS A 161 -2.11 -5.30 18.20
C LYS A 161 -0.82 -5.13 17.39
N GLU A 162 -0.23 -6.21 16.88
CA GLU A 162 1.00 -6.16 16.09
C GLU A 162 0.81 -5.32 14.82
N ILE A 163 -0.33 -5.45 14.14
CA ILE A 163 -0.67 -4.63 12.98
C ILE A 163 -0.78 -3.15 13.39
N CYS A 164 -1.52 -2.84 14.46
CA CYS A 164 -1.65 -1.47 14.96
C CYS A 164 -0.29 -0.87 15.36
N ASP A 165 0.56 -1.60 16.06
CA ASP A 165 1.90 -1.14 16.45
C ASP A 165 2.75 -0.81 15.22
N CYS A 166 2.69 -1.64 14.18
CA CYS A 166 3.36 -1.37 12.90
C CYS A 166 2.80 -0.11 12.21
N MET A 167 1.48 0.07 12.22
CA MET A 167 0.84 1.26 11.64
C MET A 167 1.24 2.53 12.38
N ILE A 168 1.25 2.49 13.72
CA ILE A 168 1.69 3.61 14.56
C ILE A 168 3.15 3.97 14.25
N GLU A 169 4.02 2.98 14.12
CA GLU A 169 5.42 3.21 13.77
C GLU A 169 5.61 3.84 12.38
N MET A 170 4.73 3.49 11.43
CA MET A 170 4.71 4.11 10.10
C MET A 170 4.13 5.53 10.08
N GLY A 171 3.59 5.98 11.21
CA GLY A 171 2.91 7.28 11.32
C GLY A 171 1.48 7.26 10.80
N TRP A 172 0.91 6.07 10.60
CA TRP A 172 -0.50 5.90 10.33
C TRP A 172 -1.24 5.83 11.66
N GLY A 173 -2.30 6.58 11.81
CA GLY A 173 -3.06 6.66 13.07
C GLY A 173 -4.19 5.63 13.10
N PRO A 174 -3.97 4.34 13.42
CA PRO A 174 -5.07 3.42 13.65
C PRO A 174 -5.86 3.88 14.86
N TYR A 175 -7.18 3.97 14.74
CA TYR A 175 -8.03 4.48 15.82
C TYR A 175 -9.19 3.52 16.16
N GLN A 176 -9.51 2.58 15.29
CA GLN A 176 -10.62 1.66 15.46
C GLN A 176 -10.34 0.34 14.76
N ASN A 177 -10.70 -0.77 15.42
CA ASN A 177 -10.62 -2.12 14.86
C ASN A 177 -11.76 -2.93 15.40
N ASP A 178 -12.42 -3.69 14.58
CA ASP A 178 -13.55 -4.51 14.98
C ASP A 178 -13.64 -5.83 14.21
N HIS A 179 -14.57 -6.66 14.67
CA HIS A 179 -14.99 -7.85 13.98
C HIS A 179 -16.12 -7.48 13.02
N GLU A 180 -16.01 -7.90 11.77
CA GLU A 180 -16.94 -7.58 10.71
C GLU A 180 -18.07 -8.61 10.54
N ASP A 181 -18.91 -8.40 9.52
CA ASP A 181 -20.16 -9.10 9.29
C ASP A 181 -20.02 -10.60 8.95
N ALA A 182 -18.82 -11.08 8.67
CA ALA A 182 -18.56 -12.50 8.41
C ALA A 182 -17.59 -13.08 9.44
N ASN A 183 -17.81 -14.33 9.84
CA ASN A 183 -16.90 -15.05 10.73
C ASN A 183 -15.48 -15.05 10.16
N GLY A 184 -14.48 -14.68 10.98
CA GLY A 184 -13.09 -14.53 10.58
C GLY A 184 -12.75 -13.24 9.83
N GLN A 185 -13.70 -12.34 9.63
CA GLN A 185 -13.52 -11.04 9.02
C GLN A 185 -13.27 -9.96 10.07
N PHE A 186 -12.34 -9.06 9.78
CA PHE A 186 -11.97 -7.94 10.66
C PHE A 186 -11.79 -6.68 9.82
N GLU A 187 -12.00 -5.54 10.44
CA GLU A 187 -11.79 -4.22 9.85
C GLU A 187 -10.77 -3.42 10.63
N MET A 188 -10.07 -2.53 9.92
CA MET A 188 -9.17 -1.54 10.50
C MET A 188 -9.46 -0.17 9.92
N ASN A 189 -9.70 0.80 10.79
CA ASN A 189 -9.81 2.20 10.43
C ASN A 189 -8.57 2.96 10.90
N TRP A 190 -8.09 3.88 10.06
CA TRP A 190 -6.93 4.72 10.39
C TRP A 190 -6.98 6.09 9.73
N ASP A 191 -6.32 7.06 10.36
CA ASP A 191 -6.13 8.38 9.78
C ASP A 191 -5.12 8.29 8.62
N CYS A 192 -5.58 8.44 7.40
CA CYS A 192 -4.68 8.56 6.26
C CYS A 192 -4.13 9.99 6.20
N LEU A 193 -2.81 10.16 6.34
CA LEU A 193 -2.12 11.45 6.45
C LEU A 193 -2.41 12.46 5.32
N LEU A 194 -2.88 12.02 4.18
CA LEU A 194 -3.20 12.90 3.05
C LEU A 194 -4.71 13.09 2.83
N TYR A 195 -5.57 12.25 3.41
CA TYR A 195 -6.98 12.19 3.06
C TYR A 195 -7.86 11.81 4.24
N THR A 196 -7.55 12.32 5.44
CA THR A 196 -8.47 12.17 6.56
C THR A 196 -9.76 12.88 6.23
N SER A 197 -10.79 12.11 5.98
CA SER A 197 -12.15 12.61 6.01
C SER A 197 -12.71 12.32 7.39
N PRO A 198 -13.24 13.29 8.12
CA PRO A 198 -14.22 12.98 9.14
C PRO A 198 -15.32 12.15 8.48
N SER A 199 -15.73 11.07 9.14
CA SER A 199 -16.86 10.28 8.68
C SER A 199 -18.02 11.18 8.30
N PRO A 200 -18.77 10.92 7.22
CA PRO A 200 -19.99 11.69 6.90
C PRO A 200 -21.07 11.63 7.99
N ARG A 201 -20.81 10.91 9.07
CA ARG A 201 -21.71 10.73 10.22
C ARG A 201 -21.39 11.63 11.42
N ASP A 202 -20.30 12.40 11.36
CA ASP A 202 -19.89 13.35 12.40
C ASP A 202 -20.34 14.77 12.07
#